data_92b1ea4a12c8001d326683713b376ae7
#
_entry.id   92b1ea4a12c8001d326683713b376ae7
#
_cell.length_a   1.000
_cell.length_b   1.000
_cell.length_c   1.000
_cell.angle_alpha   90.00
_cell.angle_beta   90.00
_cell.angle_gamma   90.00
#
_symmetry.space_group_name_H-M   'P 1'
#
loop_
_entity.id
_entity.type
_entity.pdbx_description
1 polymer ?
#
loop_
_entity_poly.entity_id
_entity_poly.type
_entity_poly.pdbx_seq_one_letter_code
_entity_poly.pdbx_strand_id
1 'polypeptide(L)'
;VDCIVKDGDVVIVDEFTGRTMAGRRWSDGLHQAVEAKESLRIKEENQTIASITFQNYFRLYNKLSGMTGTADTEAFEFQQIYGLEVVVIPTHEPMIRKDMPDLVYLNQDGKFMNIIKDIKEKQKIGQPVLLGTASIENSEYISKLLQKENINHQVLNAKQHKKESKIITQAGIPGAVTIATNMAGRGTD
;
A
#
# COMPACT_ATOMS: atom_id res chain seq x y z
N VAL A 1 -2.02 11.91 -0.80
CA VAL A 1 -0.83 12.69 -1.24
C VAL A 1 -0.37 12.13 -2.56
N ASP A 2 -0.53 12.91 -3.62
CA ASP A 2 -0.29 12.47 -4.99
C ASP A 2 1.20 12.54 -5.38
N CYS A 3 2.00 13.31 -4.63
CA CYS A 3 3.43 13.45 -4.85
C CYS A 3 4.20 13.88 -3.59
N ILE A 4 5.49 13.69 -3.60
CA ILE A 4 6.43 14.21 -2.61
C ILE A 4 7.59 14.93 -3.30
N VAL A 5 8.21 15.87 -2.60
CA VAL A 5 9.49 16.46 -3.04
C VAL A 5 10.63 15.63 -2.45
N LYS A 6 11.51 15.11 -3.30
CA LYS A 6 12.65 14.31 -2.90
C LYS A 6 13.85 14.59 -3.79
N ASP A 7 15.00 14.86 -3.18
CA ASP A 7 16.29 15.13 -3.85
C ASP A 7 16.21 16.26 -4.90
N GLY A 8 15.31 17.25 -4.69
CA GLY A 8 15.09 18.39 -5.61
C GLY A 8 14.12 18.09 -6.76
N ASP A 9 13.45 16.95 -6.74
CA ASP A 9 12.48 16.54 -7.76
C ASP A 9 11.10 16.29 -7.17
N VAL A 10 10.05 16.54 -7.97
CA VAL A 10 8.69 16.07 -7.69
C VAL A 10 8.61 14.59 -8.06
N VAL A 11 8.29 13.75 -7.09
CA VAL A 11 8.12 12.30 -7.31
C VAL A 11 6.67 11.92 -7.04
N ILE A 12 6.04 11.34 -8.04
CA ILE A 12 4.65 10.86 -7.94
C ILE A 12 4.57 9.70 -6.94
N VAL A 13 3.51 9.67 -6.15
CA VAL A 13 3.17 8.54 -5.27
C VAL A 13 2.00 7.80 -5.89
N ASP A 14 2.16 6.50 -6.09
CA ASP A 14 1.10 5.64 -6.61
C ASP A 14 -0.05 5.55 -5.59
N GLU A 15 -1.24 5.89 -6.02
CA GLU A 15 -2.45 5.92 -5.19
C GLU A 15 -2.77 4.53 -4.59
N PHE A 16 -2.54 3.48 -5.35
CA PHE A 16 -2.90 2.11 -4.95
C PHE A 16 -1.88 1.44 -4.06
N THR A 17 -0.60 1.67 -4.30
CA THR A 17 0.49 1.02 -3.56
C THR A 17 1.14 1.95 -2.53
N GLY A 18 0.96 3.27 -2.66
CA GLY A 18 1.65 4.27 -1.84
C GLY A 18 3.16 4.35 -2.13
N ARG A 19 3.63 3.73 -3.21
CA ARG A 19 5.06 3.72 -3.59
C ARG A 19 5.42 4.93 -4.42
N THR A 20 6.65 5.40 -4.25
CA THR A 20 7.20 6.48 -5.08
C THR A 20 7.56 5.96 -6.48
N MET A 21 7.11 6.67 -7.50
CA MET A 21 7.35 6.34 -8.91
C MET A 21 8.40 7.28 -9.49
N ALA A 22 9.68 6.97 -9.26
CA ALA A 22 10.78 7.75 -9.80
C ALA A 22 10.78 7.73 -11.34
N GLY A 23 11.03 8.89 -11.94
CA GLY A 23 11.08 9.04 -13.41
C GLY A 23 9.72 9.19 -14.10
N ARG A 24 8.60 8.97 -13.41
CA ARG A 24 7.27 9.28 -13.94
C ARG A 24 6.94 10.76 -13.76
N ARG A 25 6.24 11.31 -14.76
CA ARG A 25 5.78 12.70 -14.77
C ARG A 25 4.32 12.73 -15.24
N TRP A 26 3.55 13.68 -14.70
CA TRP A 26 2.23 14.01 -15.27
C TRP A 26 2.41 14.72 -16.60
N SER A 27 1.51 14.51 -17.52
CA SER A 27 1.43 15.18 -18.83
C SER A 27 0.74 16.54 -18.75
N ASP A 28 0.66 17.19 -19.88
CA ASP A 28 -0.11 18.41 -20.11
C ASP A 28 0.31 19.60 -19.22
N GLY A 29 1.62 19.68 -18.91
CA GLY A 29 2.19 20.75 -18.10
C GLY A 29 1.91 20.66 -16.60
N LEU A 30 1.13 19.67 -16.13
CA LEU A 30 0.77 19.55 -14.71
C LEU A 30 2.02 19.34 -13.84
N HIS A 31 2.93 18.48 -14.27
CA HIS A 31 4.15 18.22 -13.50
C HIS A 31 5.02 19.47 -13.38
N GLN A 32 5.15 20.23 -14.47
CA GLN A 32 5.87 21.51 -14.51
C GLN A 32 5.21 22.55 -13.60
N ALA A 33 3.88 22.61 -13.56
CA ALA A 33 3.15 23.49 -12.66
C ALA A 33 3.41 23.17 -11.18
N VAL A 34 3.50 21.88 -10.83
CA VAL A 34 3.85 21.44 -9.48
C VAL A 34 5.32 21.76 -9.17
N GLU A 35 6.25 21.52 -10.10
CA GLU A 35 7.66 21.91 -9.94
C GLU A 35 7.79 23.41 -9.68
N ALA A 36 7.06 24.25 -10.42
CA ALA A 36 7.03 25.70 -10.22
C ALA A 36 6.45 26.08 -8.84
N LYS A 37 5.35 25.45 -8.44
CA LYS A 37 4.71 25.67 -7.13
C LYS A 37 5.66 25.34 -5.97
N GLU A 38 6.40 24.25 -6.09
CA GLU A 38 7.36 23.82 -5.07
C GLU A 38 8.73 24.53 -5.20
N SER A 39 8.84 25.55 -6.08
CA SER A 39 10.07 26.31 -6.33
C SER A 39 11.25 25.44 -6.75
N LEU A 40 10.98 24.39 -7.53
CA LEU A 40 11.98 23.49 -8.09
C LEU A 40 12.35 23.88 -9.52
N ARG A 41 13.45 23.31 -10.01
CA ARG A 41 13.82 23.47 -11.42
C ARG A 41 12.78 22.80 -12.31
N ILE A 42 12.15 23.59 -13.19
CA ILE A 42 11.20 23.07 -14.19
C ILE A 42 11.99 22.29 -15.25
N LYS A 43 11.62 21.02 -15.45
CA LYS A 43 12.19 20.14 -16.46
C LYS A 43 11.30 20.08 -17.71
N GLU A 44 11.90 19.69 -18.82
CA GLU A 44 11.16 19.48 -20.07
C GLU A 44 10.13 18.36 -19.93
N GLU A 45 9.02 18.48 -20.67
CA GLU A 45 7.97 17.49 -20.71
C GLU A 45 8.35 16.35 -21.66
N ASN A 46 8.04 15.11 -21.25
CA ASN A 46 8.20 13.94 -22.09
C ASN A 46 7.04 13.85 -23.09
N GLN A 47 7.35 13.70 -24.38
CA GLN A 47 6.33 13.47 -25.39
C GLN A 47 5.93 11.98 -25.40
N THR A 48 4.64 11.70 -25.19
CA THR A 48 4.10 10.34 -25.33
C THR A 48 4.05 9.98 -26.81
N ILE A 49 4.81 8.98 -27.22
CA ILE A 49 4.88 8.51 -28.60
C ILE A 49 3.71 7.58 -28.93
N ALA A 50 3.35 6.69 -28.00
CA ALA A 50 2.26 5.74 -28.14
C ALA A 50 1.74 5.28 -26.78
N SER A 51 0.50 4.81 -26.76
CA SER A 51 -0.12 4.19 -25.59
C SER A 51 -0.77 2.87 -25.96
N ILE A 52 -0.78 1.92 -25.04
CA ILE A 52 -1.43 0.61 -25.18
C ILE A 52 -2.09 0.24 -23.85
N THR A 53 -3.23 -0.43 -23.90
CA THR A 53 -3.86 -0.97 -22.69
C THR A 53 -3.09 -2.18 -22.16
N PHE A 54 -3.17 -2.45 -20.86
CA PHE A 54 -2.54 -3.64 -20.28
C PHE A 54 -3.05 -4.92 -20.92
N GLN A 55 -4.35 -5.01 -21.21
CA GLN A 55 -4.96 -6.16 -21.86
C GLN A 55 -4.32 -6.44 -23.22
N ASN A 56 -4.20 -5.42 -24.06
CA ASN A 56 -3.60 -5.58 -25.37
C ASN A 56 -2.09 -5.86 -25.29
N TYR A 57 -1.40 -5.25 -24.34
CA TYR A 57 0.03 -5.50 -24.13
C TYR A 57 0.30 -6.96 -23.77
N PHE A 58 -0.40 -7.50 -22.79
CA PHE A 58 -0.19 -8.89 -22.36
C PHE A 58 -0.66 -9.93 -23.39
N ARG A 59 -1.62 -9.58 -24.23
CA ARG A 59 -2.03 -10.44 -25.36
C ARG A 59 -0.98 -10.60 -26.48
N LEU A 60 0.07 -9.78 -26.47
CA LEU A 60 1.20 -9.94 -27.40
C LEU A 60 2.09 -11.15 -27.08
N TYR A 61 1.99 -11.70 -25.88
CA TYR A 61 2.79 -12.84 -25.47
C TYR A 61 2.14 -14.16 -25.91
N ASN A 62 2.90 -15.01 -26.59
CA ASN A 62 2.44 -16.34 -27.00
C ASN A 62 2.22 -17.28 -25.80
N LYS A 63 2.96 -17.06 -24.72
CA LYS A 63 2.84 -17.81 -23.47
C LYS A 63 2.74 -16.84 -22.31
N LEU A 64 1.60 -16.86 -21.64
CA LEU A 64 1.29 -16.00 -20.52
C LEU A 64 0.86 -16.85 -19.33
N SER A 65 1.38 -16.55 -18.16
CA SER A 65 0.94 -17.14 -16.90
C SER A 65 1.20 -16.16 -15.76
N GLY A 66 0.53 -16.37 -14.62
CA GLY A 66 0.68 -15.53 -13.45
C GLY A 66 0.27 -16.26 -12.17
N MET A 67 0.54 -15.63 -11.04
CA MET A 67 0.15 -16.13 -9.72
C MET A 67 -0.37 -14.96 -8.88
N THR A 68 -1.48 -15.19 -8.18
CA THR A 68 -2.06 -14.25 -7.23
C THR A 68 -2.95 -14.99 -6.24
N GLY A 69 -3.12 -14.45 -5.04
CA GLY A 69 -4.03 -14.99 -4.04
C GLY A 69 -5.51 -14.68 -4.29
N THR A 70 -5.84 -13.90 -5.33
CA THR A 70 -7.20 -13.38 -5.58
C THR A 70 -7.71 -13.63 -7.01
N ALA A 71 -7.13 -14.57 -7.75
CA ALA A 71 -7.52 -14.82 -9.15
C ALA A 71 -8.87 -15.52 -9.30
N ASP A 72 -9.31 -16.28 -8.30
CA ASP A 72 -10.50 -17.12 -8.40
C ASP A 72 -11.79 -16.29 -8.63
N THR A 73 -11.92 -15.15 -7.96
CA THR A 73 -13.03 -14.23 -8.14
C THR A 73 -13.13 -13.63 -9.54
N GLU A 74 -11.98 -13.51 -10.24
CA GLU A 74 -11.85 -12.92 -11.56
C GLU A 74 -11.57 -13.96 -12.66
N ALA A 75 -11.80 -15.25 -12.38
CA ALA A 75 -11.50 -16.35 -13.29
C ALA A 75 -12.17 -16.19 -14.67
N PHE A 76 -13.41 -15.69 -14.68
CA PHE A 76 -14.15 -15.44 -15.90
C PHE A 76 -13.49 -14.35 -16.76
N GLU A 77 -13.00 -13.27 -16.15
CA GLU A 77 -12.32 -12.19 -16.85
C GLU A 77 -10.98 -12.67 -17.45
N PHE A 78 -10.21 -13.45 -16.70
CA PHE A 78 -8.96 -14.04 -17.20
C PHE A 78 -9.20 -14.94 -18.40
N GLN A 79 -10.26 -15.75 -18.39
CA GLN A 79 -10.63 -16.57 -19.51
C GLN A 79 -11.06 -15.75 -20.73
N GLN A 80 -11.88 -14.73 -20.55
CA GLN A 80 -12.39 -13.91 -21.66
C GLN A 80 -11.29 -13.06 -22.33
N ILE A 81 -10.43 -12.44 -21.54
CA ILE A 81 -9.44 -11.48 -22.05
C ILE A 81 -8.19 -12.18 -22.57
N TYR A 82 -7.70 -13.18 -21.85
CA TYR A 82 -6.41 -13.81 -22.10
C TYR A 82 -6.47 -15.28 -22.47
N GLY A 83 -7.64 -15.90 -22.41
CA GLY A 83 -7.80 -17.35 -22.60
C GLY A 83 -7.11 -18.19 -21.52
N LEU A 84 -6.89 -17.60 -20.32
CA LEU A 84 -6.23 -18.26 -19.21
C LEU A 84 -7.23 -18.96 -18.30
N GLU A 85 -6.92 -20.19 -17.91
CA GLU A 85 -7.63 -20.94 -16.89
C GLU A 85 -7.04 -20.64 -15.51
N VAL A 86 -7.90 -20.41 -14.52
CA VAL A 86 -7.49 -20.22 -13.12
C VAL A 86 -7.52 -21.54 -12.40
N VAL A 87 -6.37 -21.93 -11.85
CA VAL A 87 -6.21 -23.14 -11.06
C VAL A 87 -6.00 -22.76 -9.60
N VAL A 88 -6.93 -23.15 -8.73
CA VAL A 88 -6.82 -22.92 -7.28
C VAL A 88 -5.93 -23.98 -6.67
N ILE A 89 -4.79 -23.58 -6.14
CA ILE A 89 -3.86 -24.46 -5.43
C ILE A 89 -4.16 -24.37 -3.94
N PRO A 90 -4.50 -25.48 -3.26
CA PRO A 90 -4.75 -25.47 -1.83
C PRO A 90 -3.51 -25.09 -1.03
N THR A 91 -3.71 -24.48 0.14
CA THR A 91 -2.62 -24.15 1.06
C THR A 91 -1.96 -25.40 1.62
N HIS A 92 -0.65 -25.33 1.88
CA HIS A 92 0.12 -26.44 2.48
C HIS A 92 -0.41 -26.79 3.87
N GLU A 93 -0.66 -25.76 4.69
CA GLU A 93 -1.22 -25.92 6.04
C GLU A 93 -2.70 -25.51 6.06
N PRO A 94 -3.52 -26.07 6.96
CA PRO A 94 -4.90 -25.63 7.12
C PRO A 94 -5.00 -24.13 7.41
N MET A 95 -5.93 -23.46 6.76
CA MET A 95 -6.19 -22.04 7.00
C MET A 95 -6.82 -21.84 8.38
N ILE A 96 -6.08 -21.19 9.29
CA ILE A 96 -6.54 -20.86 10.65
C ILE A 96 -6.97 -19.40 10.79
N ARG A 97 -6.86 -18.58 9.72
CA ARG A 97 -7.29 -17.18 9.73
C ARG A 97 -8.77 -17.09 10.03
N LYS A 98 -9.12 -16.19 10.95
CA LYS A 98 -10.50 -15.88 11.30
C LYS A 98 -10.81 -14.45 10.87
N ASP A 99 -11.61 -14.31 9.83
CA ASP A 99 -12.09 -13.00 9.38
C ASP A 99 -13.23 -12.53 10.30
N MET A 100 -13.02 -11.38 10.92
CA MET A 100 -14.00 -10.79 11.84
C MET A 100 -14.93 -9.84 11.06
N PRO A 101 -16.20 -9.68 11.49
CA PRO A 101 -17.09 -8.71 10.87
C PRO A 101 -16.61 -7.27 11.10
N ASP A 102 -17.04 -6.38 10.19
CA ASP A 102 -16.74 -4.95 10.29
C ASP A 102 -17.36 -4.33 11.54
N LEU A 103 -16.62 -3.42 12.16
CA LEU A 103 -17.10 -2.62 13.30
C LEU A 103 -17.42 -1.21 12.79
N VAL A 104 -18.69 -0.82 12.91
CA VAL A 104 -19.19 0.49 12.48
C VAL A 104 -19.24 1.46 13.65
N TYR A 105 -18.73 2.68 13.46
CA TYR A 105 -18.68 3.73 14.47
C TYR A 105 -19.39 4.99 14.00
N LEU A 106 -20.00 5.74 14.95
CA LEU A 106 -20.69 7.00 14.65
C LEU A 106 -19.74 8.12 14.21
N ASN A 107 -18.50 8.11 14.71
CA ASN A 107 -17.51 9.12 14.42
C ASN A 107 -16.08 8.56 14.45
N GLN A 108 -15.14 9.33 13.92
CA GLN A 108 -13.75 8.92 13.85
C GLN A 108 -13.08 8.77 15.22
N ASP A 109 -13.42 9.63 16.19
CA ASP A 109 -12.82 9.58 17.52
C ASP A 109 -13.16 8.27 18.23
N GLY A 110 -14.42 7.86 18.18
CA GLY A 110 -14.85 6.57 18.71
C GLY A 110 -14.17 5.39 18.04
N LYS A 111 -14.00 5.44 16.72
CA LYS A 111 -13.23 4.44 15.95
C LYS A 111 -11.79 4.35 16.44
N PHE A 112 -11.08 5.47 16.54
CA PHE A 112 -9.66 5.47 16.93
C PHE A 112 -9.46 5.04 18.39
N MET A 113 -10.34 5.45 19.31
CA MET A 113 -10.30 4.98 20.70
C MET A 113 -10.43 3.47 20.79
N ASN A 114 -11.35 2.87 20.04
CA ASN A 114 -11.53 1.42 20.04
C ASN A 114 -10.35 0.68 19.38
N ILE A 115 -9.74 1.22 18.32
CA ILE A 115 -8.52 0.68 17.74
C ILE A 115 -7.39 0.64 18.79
N ILE A 116 -7.19 1.73 19.55
CA ILE A 116 -6.16 1.79 20.59
C ILE A 116 -6.43 0.77 21.69
N LYS A 117 -7.69 0.61 22.08
CA LYS A 117 -8.10 -0.38 23.07
C LYS A 117 -7.79 -1.80 22.60
N ASP A 118 -8.16 -2.14 21.38
CA ASP A 118 -7.88 -3.46 20.80
C ASP A 118 -6.38 -3.73 20.68
N ILE A 119 -5.58 -2.76 20.24
CA ILE A 119 -4.11 -2.88 20.22
C ILE A 119 -3.56 -3.20 21.62
N LYS A 120 -4.01 -2.48 22.66
CA LYS A 120 -3.57 -2.75 24.05
C LYS A 120 -3.93 -4.16 24.52
N GLU A 121 -5.12 -4.64 24.17
CA GLU A 121 -5.56 -6.00 24.51
C GLU A 121 -4.70 -7.05 23.80
N LYS A 122 -4.40 -6.86 22.53
CA LYS A 122 -3.53 -7.77 21.75
C LYS A 122 -2.08 -7.76 22.27
N GLN A 123 -1.54 -6.59 22.57
CA GLN A 123 -0.19 -6.49 23.16
C GLN A 123 -0.05 -7.22 24.49
N LYS A 124 -1.07 -7.19 25.37
CA LYS A 124 -1.04 -7.89 26.67
C LYS A 124 -0.83 -9.39 26.52
N ILE A 125 -1.31 -9.98 25.45
CA ILE A 125 -1.16 -11.41 25.15
C ILE A 125 0.02 -11.69 24.20
N GLY A 126 0.83 -10.68 23.92
CA GLY A 126 1.99 -10.82 23.03
C GLY A 126 1.66 -10.95 21.55
N GLN A 127 0.42 -10.72 21.13
CA GLN A 127 0.03 -10.82 19.73
C GLN A 127 0.54 -9.61 18.95
N PRO A 128 1.28 -9.79 17.82
CA PRO A 128 1.67 -8.69 16.96
C PRO A 128 0.44 -8.12 16.23
N VAL A 129 0.46 -6.82 15.98
CA VAL A 129 -0.64 -6.09 15.32
C VAL A 129 -0.13 -5.35 14.09
N LEU A 130 -0.76 -5.61 12.94
CA LEU A 130 -0.58 -4.82 11.73
C LEU A 130 -1.84 -3.97 11.51
N LEU A 131 -1.68 -2.65 11.57
CA LEU A 131 -2.76 -1.69 11.36
C LEU A 131 -2.66 -1.05 9.97
N GLY A 132 -3.59 -1.40 9.08
CA GLY A 132 -3.70 -0.81 7.75
C GLY A 132 -4.40 0.54 7.78
N THR A 133 -3.87 1.53 7.06
CA THR A 133 -4.48 2.86 6.89
C THR A 133 -4.58 3.22 5.42
N ALA A 134 -5.65 3.94 5.05
CA ALA A 134 -5.89 4.35 3.67
C ALA A 134 -5.01 5.53 3.22
N SER A 135 -4.43 6.32 4.14
CA SER A 135 -3.62 7.49 3.80
C SER A 135 -2.44 7.68 4.76
N ILE A 136 -1.45 8.45 4.30
CA ILE A 136 -0.27 8.83 5.10
C ILE A 136 -0.71 9.65 6.31
N GLU A 137 -1.64 10.60 6.12
CA GLU A 137 -2.16 11.47 7.18
C GLU A 137 -2.79 10.64 8.31
N ASN A 138 -3.62 9.65 7.97
CA ASN A 138 -4.22 8.75 8.93
C ASN A 138 -3.17 7.93 9.67
N SER A 139 -2.12 7.47 8.98
CA SER A 139 -1.02 6.73 9.60
C SER A 139 -0.26 7.58 10.63
N GLU A 140 0.01 8.84 10.30
CA GLU A 140 0.67 9.80 11.19
C GLU A 140 -0.24 10.22 12.36
N TYR A 141 -1.54 10.38 12.12
CA TYR A 141 -2.51 10.71 13.16
C TYR A 141 -2.61 9.60 14.21
N ILE A 142 -2.78 8.35 13.76
CA ILE A 142 -2.83 7.20 14.66
C ILE A 142 -1.50 7.03 15.40
N SER A 143 -0.36 7.23 14.73
CA SER A 143 0.95 7.21 15.36
C SER A 143 1.04 8.20 16.54
N LYS A 144 0.55 9.43 16.36
CA LYS A 144 0.51 10.41 17.45
C LYS A 144 -0.39 9.96 18.62
N LEU A 145 -1.51 9.30 18.32
CA LEU A 145 -2.39 8.77 19.36
C LEU A 145 -1.72 7.63 20.14
N LEU A 146 -1.06 6.70 19.45
CA LEU A 146 -0.33 5.61 20.09
C LEU A 146 0.85 6.11 20.94
N GLN A 147 1.54 7.18 20.49
CA GLN A 147 2.59 7.83 21.27
C GLN A 147 2.05 8.43 22.58
N LYS A 148 0.89 9.10 22.55
CA LYS A 148 0.23 9.64 23.75
C LYS A 148 -0.10 8.54 24.76
N GLU A 149 -0.41 7.37 24.29
CA GLU A 149 -0.75 6.19 25.10
C GLU A 149 0.48 5.34 25.48
N ASN A 150 1.70 5.82 25.17
CA ASN A 150 2.98 5.14 25.41
C ASN A 150 3.06 3.74 24.78
N ILE A 151 2.43 3.54 23.62
CA ILE A 151 2.50 2.29 22.85
C ILE A 151 3.65 2.38 21.84
N ASN A 152 4.67 1.54 22.02
CA ASN A 152 5.75 1.41 21.04
C ASN A 152 5.21 0.85 19.74
N HIS A 153 5.52 1.49 18.61
CA HIS A 153 5.08 1.08 17.30
C HIS A 153 6.05 1.55 16.20
N GLN A 154 5.96 0.93 15.05
CA GLN A 154 6.65 1.31 13.83
C GLN A 154 5.64 1.87 12.83
N VAL A 155 6.07 2.83 12.00
CA VAL A 155 5.24 3.39 10.91
C VAL A 155 5.90 3.10 9.57
N LEU A 156 5.15 2.46 8.67
CA LEU A 156 5.55 2.16 7.31
C LEU A 156 4.66 2.90 6.33
N ASN A 157 5.19 3.97 5.76
CA ASN A 157 4.55 4.76 4.72
C ASN A 157 5.59 5.25 3.69
N ALA A 158 5.15 5.92 2.63
CA ALA A 158 6.01 6.38 1.54
C ALA A 158 7.18 7.27 1.99
N LYS A 159 7.05 7.98 3.11
CA LYS A 159 8.14 8.80 3.68
C LYS A 159 9.29 7.97 4.26
N GLN A 160 9.05 6.71 4.61
CA GLN A 160 10.01 5.83 5.29
C GLN A 160 10.46 4.64 4.43
N HIS A 161 10.32 4.72 3.13
CA HIS A 161 10.64 3.66 2.18
C HIS A 161 12.05 3.04 2.37
N LYS A 162 13.07 3.84 2.72
CA LYS A 162 14.43 3.34 2.98
C LYS A 162 14.55 2.39 4.18
N LYS A 163 13.56 2.37 5.09
CA LYS A 163 13.56 1.51 6.29
C LYS A 163 12.56 0.35 6.17
N GLU A 164 11.89 0.22 5.03
CA GLU A 164 10.82 -0.75 4.79
C GLU A 164 11.21 -2.16 5.18
N SER A 165 12.29 -2.69 4.62
CA SER A 165 12.77 -4.05 4.89
C SER A 165 13.01 -4.31 6.39
N LYS A 166 13.62 -3.35 7.09
CA LYS A 166 13.88 -3.48 8.53
C LYS A 166 12.60 -3.47 9.36
N ILE A 167 11.61 -2.68 8.98
CA ILE A 167 10.32 -2.61 9.68
C ILE A 167 9.56 -3.91 9.48
N ILE A 168 9.53 -4.42 8.25
CA ILE A 168 8.82 -5.65 7.90
C ILE A 168 9.37 -6.86 8.64
N THR A 169 10.69 -7.02 8.71
CA THR A 169 11.32 -8.13 9.47
C THR A 169 10.97 -8.11 10.95
N GLN A 170 10.57 -6.98 11.50
CA GLN A 170 10.19 -6.85 12.91
C GLN A 170 8.68 -6.90 13.15
N ALA A 171 7.85 -6.82 12.10
CA ALA A 171 6.39 -6.72 12.25
C ALA A 171 5.73 -7.94 12.90
N GLY A 172 6.34 -9.14 12.75
CA GLY A 172 5.84 -10.39 13.34
C GLY A 172 6.36 -10.72 14.74
N ILE A 173 7.22 -9.89 15.33
CA ILE A 173 7.76 -10.13 16.68
C ILE A 173 6.63 -10.01 17.72
N PRO A 174 6.58 -10.89 18.76
CA PRO A 174 5.56 -10.81 19.78
C PRO A 174 5.41 -9.40 20.40
N GLY A 175 4.18 -8.89 20.42
CA GLY A 175 3.85 -7.57 20.96
C GLY A 175 4.21 -6.39 20.04
N ALA A 176 4.73 -6.62 18.84
CA ALA A 176 5.02 -5.56 17.87
C ALA A 176 3.72 -4.91 17.37
N VAL A 177 3.77 -3.60 17.17
CA VAL A 177 2.69 -2.84 16.53
C VAL A 177 3.26 -2.11 15.31
N THR A 178 2.71 -2.39 14.15
CA THR A 178 3.13 -1.77 12.90
C THR A 178 1.94 -1.08 12.25
N ILE A 179 2.07 0.23 11.98
CA ILE A 179 1.11 1.00 11.21
C ILE A 179 1.61 1.04 9.78
N ALA A 180 0.79 0.64 8.82
CA ALA A 180 1.16 0.63 7.41
C ALA A 180 0.08 1.28 6.54
N THR A 181 0.49 1.97 5.49
CA THR A 181 -0.39 2.34 4.38
C THR A 181 -0.47 1.19 3.37
N ASN A 182 -1.19 1.37 2.28
CA ASN A 182 -1.33 0.39 1.18
C ASN A 182 0.02 -0.13 0.62
N MET A 183 1.12 0.51 1.00
CA MET A 183 2.47 0.12 0.66
C MET A 183 2.86 -1.26 1.21
N ALA A 184 2.38 -1.62 2.40
CA ALA A 184 2.63 -2.90 3.02
C ALA A 184 1.55 -3.91 2.64
N GLY A 185 1.78 -4.71 1.65
CA GLY A 185 0.83 -5.75 1.25
C GLY A 185 1.12 -6.35 -0.11
N ARG A 186 2.02 -5.72 -0.89
CA ARG A 186 2.44 -6.24 -2.18
C ARG A 186 3.94 -6.06 -2.41
N GLY A 187 4.60 -7.13 -2.86
CA GLY A 187 6.00 -7.10 -3.30
C GLY A 187 7.01 -6.85 -2.18
N THR A 188 6.67 -7.18 -0.95
CA THR A 188 7.56 -7.20 0.20
C THR A 188 7.48 -8.56 0.85
N ASP A 189 8.55 -9.29 0.74
CA ASP A 189 8.74 -10.61 1.36
C ASP A 189 9.50 -10.49 2.68
#